data_cfc99461661c28e557bd9f9012dfe6b0
#
_entry.id   cfc99461661c28e557bd9f9012dfe6b0
#
_cell.length_a   1.000
_cell.length_b   1.000
_cell.length_c   1.000
_cell.angle_alpha   90.00
_cell.angle_beta   90.00
_cell.angle_gamma   90.00
#
_symmetry.space_group_name_H-M   'P 1'
#
loop_
_entity.id
_entity.type
_entity.pdbx_description
1 polymer ?
#
loop_
_entity_poly.entity_id
_entity_poly.type
_entity_poly.pdbx_seq_one_letter_code
_entity_poly.pdbx_strand_id
1 'polypeptide(L)' 'MVGDITLEDGVWIGARASVGPGVTCGSHSVLAMGSTATKNLEARLIYRGNPAEAKSKRNT' A
#
# COMPACT_ATOMS: atom_id res chain seq x y z
N MET A 1 -5.35 15.88 9.59
CA MET A 1 -5.31 15.48 8.78
C MET A 1 -5.85 14.92 8.13
N VAL A 2 -6.21 14.83 7.18
CA VAL A 2 -6.78 14.38 6.65
C VAL A 2 -7.09 14.05 5.41
N GLY A 3 -7.00 13.37 4.64
CA GLY A 3 -7.48 12.78 3.44
C GLY A 3 -8.01 11.42 3.76
N ASP A 4 -8.92 10.97 2.96
CA ASP A 4 -9.46 9.64 3.13
C ASP A 4 -8.48 8.62 2.57
N ILE A 5 -8.33 7.53 3.28
CA ILE A 5 -7.54 6.39 2.84
C ILE A 5 -8.52 5.34 2.33
N THR A 6 -8.31 4.86 1.11
CA THR A 6 -9.18 3.85 0.52
C THR A 6 -8.41 2.54 0.38
N LEU A 7 -8.94 1.48 0.96
CA LEU A 7 -8.38 0.14 0.83
C LEU A 7 -9.36 -0.71 0.05
N GLU A 8 -8.96 -1.16 -1.13
CA GLU A 8 -9.80 -2.04 -1.94
C GLU A 8 -9.69 -3.48 -1.44
N ASP A 9 -10.43 -4.39 -2.05
CA ASP A 9 -10.50 -5.77 -1.57
C ASP A 9 -9.14 -6.45 -1.59
N GLY A 10 -8.86 -7.22 -0.54
CA GLY A 10 -7.67 -8.05 -0.50
C GLY A 10 -6.37 -7.33 -0.23
N VAL A 11 -6.43 -6.07 0.20
CA VAL A 11 -5.23 -5.31 0.51
C VAL A 11 -4.62 -5.80 1.83
N TRP A 12 -3.30 -5.94 1.83
CA TRP A 12 -2.55 -6.30 3.03
C TRP A 12 -1.66 -5.14 3.44
N ILE A 13 -1.83 -4.72 4.69
CA ILE A 13 -0.97 -3.68 5.26
C ILE A 13 -0.16 -4.32 6.37
N GLY A 14 1.15 -4.37 6.19
CA GLY A 14 2.04 -4.99 7.17
C GLY A 14 2.14 -4.18 8.46
N ALA A 15 2.70 -4.81 9.50
CA ALA A 15 2.85 -4.17 10.80
C ALA A 15 3.69 -2.90 10.67
N ARG A 16 3.29 -1.84 11.36
CA ARG A 16 3.98 -0.55 11.37
C ARG A 16 4.06 0.11 10.00
N ALA A 17 3.35 -0.39 9.02
CA ALA A 17 3.25 0.30 7.74
C ALA A 17 2.34 1.51 7.91
N SER A 18 2.61 2.55 7.15
CA SER A 18 1.84 3.80 7.20
C SER A 18 1.30 4.12 5.82
N VAL A 19 0.07 4.62 5.78
CA VAL A 19 -0.56 5.02 4.52
C VAL A 19 -0.89 6.50 4.65
N GLY A 20 -0.37 7.29 3.72
CA GLY A 20 -0.60 8.72 3.74
C GLY A 20 -2.03 9.11 3.40
N PRO A 21 -2.43 10.34 3.74
CA PRO A 21 -3.80 10.81 3.45
C PRO A 21 -4.04 10.84 1.94
N GLY A 22 -5.23 10.47 1.53
CA GLY A 22 -5.64 10.48 0.14
C GLY A 22 -5.11 9.32 -0.69
N VAL A 23 -4.40 8.37 -0.09
CA VAL A 23 -3.84 7.23 -0.83
C VAL A 23 -4.92 6.17 -1.02
N THR A 24 -5.00 5.64 -2.24
CA THR A 24 -5.85 4.49 -2.56
C THR A 24 -4.96 3.27 -2.76
N CYS A 25 -5.24 2.20 -2.01
CA CYS A 25 -4.53 0.94 -2.17
C CYS A 25 -5.36 0.03 -3.06
N GLY A 26 -4.85 -0.27 -4.25
CA GLY A 26 -5.57 -1.08 -5.22
C GLY A 26 -5.78 -2.51 -4.75
N SER A 27 -6.72 -3.21 -5.38
CA SER A 27 -7.10 -4.56 -4.99
C SER A 27 -5.90 -5.49 -4.91
N HIS A 28 -5.82 -6.25 -3.83
CA HIS A 28 -4.76 -7.24 -3.61
C HIS A 28 -3.34 -6.66 -3.61
N SER A 29 -3.20 -5.36 -3.40
CA SER A 29 -1.88 -4.79 -3.20
C SER A 29 -1.38 -5.13 -1.80
N VAL A 30 -0.08 -5.11 -1.61
CA VAL A 30 0.54 -5.39 -0.32
C VAL A 30 1.49 -4.25 0.01
N LEU A 31 1.36 -3.72 1.22
CA LEU A 31 2.32 -2.77 1.75
C LEU A 31 3.10 -3.48 2.83
N ALA A 32 4.39 -3.69 2.60
CA ALA A 32 5.21 -4.49 3.50
C ALA A 32 5.41 -3.81 4.85
N MET A 33 5.79 -4.61 5.83
CA MET A 33 6.01 -4.14 7.19
C MET A 33 6.99 -2.96 7.21
N GLY A 34 6.65 -1.95 7.99
CA GLY A 34 7.50 -0.77 8.16
C GLY A 34 7.56 0.19 6.98
N SER A 35 6.77 -0.04 5.95
CA SER A 35 6.80 0.79 4.74
C SER A 35 5.86 1.99 4.88
N THR A 36 6.09 3.02 4.08
CA THR A 36 5.25 4.20 4.08
C THR A 36 4.74 4.47 2.67
N ALA A 37 3.43 4.38 2.48
CA ALA A 37 2.81 4.66 1.19
C ALA A 37 2.48 6.13 1.08
N THR A 38 3.08 6.80 0.11
CA THR A 38 2.86 8.22 -0.13
C THR A 38 2.12 8.47 -1.43
N LYS A 39 1.95 7.45 -2.25
CA LYS A 39 1.24 7.50 -3.52
C LYS A 39 0.28 6.33 -3.60
N ASN A 40 -0.68 6.38 -4.50
CA ASN A 40 -1.60 5.28 -4.70
C ASN A 40 -0.85 4.01 -5.05
N LEU A 41 -1.30 2.88 -4.50
CA LEU A 41 -0.71 1.58 -4.77
C LEU A 41 -1.52 0.91 -5.87
N GLU A 42 -0.83 0.42 -6.91
CA GLU A 42 -1.50 -0.30 -7.99
C GLU A 42 -1.91 -1.69 -7.51
N ALA A 43 -2.96 -2.22 -8.14
CA ALA A 43 -3.47 -3.52 -7.76
C ALA A 43 -2.43 -4.61 -7.99
N ARG A 44 -2.42 -5.59 -7.09
CA ARG A 44 -1.63 -6.82 -7.21
C ARG A 44 -0.12 -6.62 -7.21
N LEU A 45 0.35 -5.51 -6.68
CA LEU A 45 1.78 -5.27 -6.52
C LEU A 45 2.15 -5.25 -5.05
N ILE A 46 3.37 -5.65 -4.77
CA ILE A 46 3.93 -5.62 -3.42
C ILE A 46 4.84 -4.42 -3.32
N TYR A 47 4.54 -3.55 -2.38
CA TYR A 47 5.27 -2.30 -2.16
C TYR A 47 6.08 -2.38 -0.89
N ARG A 48 7.26 -1.78 -0.92
CA ARG A 48 8.15 -1.78 0.24
C ARG A 48 9.01 -0.54 0.24
N GLY A 49 9.35 -0.08 1.42
CA GLY A 49 10.27 1.03 1.59
C GLY A 49 9.61 2.32 2.05
N ASN A 50 10.42 3.36 2.19
CA ASN A 50 9.96 4.69 2.58
C ASN A 50 10.69 5.73 1.71
N PRO A 51 10.02 6.28 0.69
CA PRO A 51 8.64 6.00 0.28
C PRO A 51 8.50 4.60 -0.33
N ALA A 52 7.32 4.03 -0.21
CA ALA A 52 7.09 2.68 -0.71
C ALA A 52 7.15 2.64 -2.23
N GLU A 53 7.82 1.63 -2.76
CA GLU A 53 7.95 1.42 -4.20
C GLU A 53 7.56 0.00 -4.55
N ALA A 54 7.01 -0.18 -5.74
CA ALA A 54 6.63 -1.50 -6.20
C ALA A 54 7.89 -2.36 -6.38
N LYS A 55 7.92 -3.51 -5.70
CA LYS A 55 9.09 -4.40 -5.75
C LYS A 55 8.81 -5.69 -6.51
N SER A 56 7.59 -6.17 -6.48
CA SER A 56 7.23 -7.40 -7.18
C SER A 56 5.73 -7.47 -7.35
N LYS A 57 5.30 -8.43 -8.16
CA LYS A 57 3.87 -8.69 -8.33
C LYS A 57 3.42 -9.70 -7.28
N ARG A 58 2.19 -9.53 -6.80
CA ARG A 58 1.58 -10.49 -5.91
C ARG A 58 0.98 -11.63 -6.73
N ASN A 59 1.24 -12.85 -6.28
CA ASN A 59 0.82 -14.05 -7.01
C ASN A 59 -0.51 -14.58 -6.50
N THR A 60 -1.52 -13.77 -6.46
CA THR A 60 -2.86 -14.26 -6.06
C THR A 60 -3.96 -13.53 -6.79
#